data_27e70cb0f83253a53a218f6d14333bd8
#
_entry.id   27e70cb0f83253a53a218f6d14333bd8
#
_cell.length_a   1.000
_cell.length_b   1.000
_cell.length_c   1.000
_cell.angle_alpha   90.00
_cell.angle_beta   90.00
_cell.angle_gamma   90.00
#
_symmetry.space_group_name_H-M   'P 1'
#
loop_
_entity.id
_entity.type
_entity.pdbx_description
1 polymer ?
#
loop_
_entity_poly.entity_id
_entity_poly.type
_entity_poly.pdbx_seq_one_letter_code
_entity_poly.pdbx_strand_id
1 'polypeptide(L)'
;MDNIYVREVLSPTDLQKIRNNYEGLVWQSGTVTSSSKHKINQQAITNNPAYLEIDKLLVDKFFEDSELYYVTLFKEITRTIISKMDVGGKYGIHTDAPELGHYSTTTFLSDPSEYEGGELCLKVDSEVKKFKLPAGHSVTYLTGIPHCVAPVVGGTRLVAINWITSAYSDILDREFAGDIERIYDITREDNT
;
A
#
# COMPACT_ATOMS: atom_id res chain seq x y z
N MET A 1 4.50 3.64 19.75
CA MET A 1 5.22 2.98 18.62
C MET A 1 4.71 3.58 17.31
N ASP A 2 5.55 3.70 16.31
CA ASP A 2 5.22 4.48 15.10
C ASP A 2 4.20 3.82 14.15
N ASN A 3 3.76 2.60 14.41
CA ASN A 3 2.79 1.82 13.64
C ASN A 3 2.92 1.99 12.09
N ILE A 4 4.19 2.04 11.64
CA ILE A 4 4.57 2.10 10.23
C ILE A 4 5.49 0.93 9.96
N TYR A 5 5.10 0.08 8.99
CA TYR A 5 5.80 -1.14 8.65
C TYR A 5 6.26 -1.08 7.20
N VAL A 6 7.55 -1.32 6.99
CA VAL A 6 8.17 -1.32 5.65
C VAL A 6 8.62 -2.75 5.34
N ARG A 7 8.17 -3.29 4.22
CA ARG A 7 8.45 -4.67 3.81
C ARG A 7 8.69 -4.77 2.30
N GLU A 8 9.55 -5.69 1.89
CA GLU A 8 9.59 -6.17 0.50
C GLU A 8 8.52 -7.26 0.37
N VAL A 9 7.48 -7.01 -0.43
CA VAL A 9 6.33 -7.91 -0.63
C VAL A 9 6.29 -8.55 -2.01
N LEU A 10 6.99 -7.97 -3.00
CA LEU A 10 7.04 -8.47 -4.37
C LEU A 10 8.48 -8.79 -4.75
N SER A 11 8.69 -10.02 -5.18
CA SER A 11 9.97 -10.43 -5.77
C SER A 11 10.22 -9.77 -7.14
N PRO A 12 11.44 -9.79 -7.67
CA PRO A 12 11.72 -9.36 -9.05
C PRO A 12 10.86 -10.09 -10.10
N THR A 13 10.55 -11.35 -9.88
CA THR A 13 9.66 -12.14 -10.75
C THR A 13 8.22 -11.63 -10.70
N ASP A 14 7.72 -11.27 -9.53
CA ASP A 14 6.37 -10.72 -9.36
C ASP A 14 6.26 -9.34 -10.01
N LEU A 15 7.29 -8.50 -9.84
CA LEU A 15 7.38 -7.20 -10.54
C LEU A 15 7.38 -7.36 -12.05
N GLN A 16 8.07 -8.38 -12.59
CA GLN A 16 8.05 -8.63 -14.03
C GLN A 16 6.66 -9.04 -14.52
N LYS A 17 5.90 -9.86 -13.77
CA LYS A 17 4.50 -10.19 -14.08
C LYS A 17 3.62 -8.93 -14.09
N ILE A 18 3.80 -8.02 -13.11
CA ILE A 18 3.06 -6.75 -13.07
C ILE A 18 3.41 -5.90 -14.28
N ARG A 19 4.70 -5.75 -14.63
CA ARG A 19 5.14 -4.98 -15.81
C ARG A 19 4.57 -5.52 -17.10
N ASN A 20 4.49 -6.84 -17.26
CA ASN A 20 3.90 -7.48 -18.45
C ASN A 20 2.41 -7.14 -18.61
N ASN A 21 1.69 -6.94 -17.52
CA ASN A 21 0.27 -6.57 -17.52
C ASN A 21 0.04 -5.04 -17.62
N TYR A 22 1.08 -4.23 -17.41
CA TYR A 22 0.95 -2.77 -17.29
C TYR A 22 0.39 -2.12 -18.56
N GLU A 23 0.81 -2.55 -19.74
CA GLU A 23 0.33 -2.03 -21.03
C GLU A 23 -1.16 -2.32 -21.27
N GLY A 24 -1.68 -3.37 -20.66
CA GLY A 24 -3.10 -3.72 -20.71
C GLY A 24 -3.99 -2.92 -19.77
N LEU A 25 -3.43 -2.11 -18.86
CA LEU A 25 -4.20 -1.29 -17.94
C LEU A 25 -4.93 -0.15 -18.67
N VAL A 26 -6.19 0.03 -18.34
CA VAL A 26 -7.00 1.16 -18.81
C VAL A 26 -7.10 2.17 -17.67
N TRP A 27 -6.78 3.42 -17.97
CA TRP A 27 -6.66 4.49 -16.99
C TRP A 27 -7.86 5.44 -17.02
N GLN A 28 -8.25 5.91 -15.84
CA GLN A 28 -9.27 6.93 -15.64
C GLN A 28 -8.77 7.99 -14.64
N SER A 29 -9.44 9.13 -14.58
CA SER A 29 -9.09 10.17 -13.60
C SER A 29 -9.22 9.64 -12.17
N GLY A 30 -8.25 9.96 -11.30
CA GLY A 30 -8.31 9.63 -9.88
C GLY A 30 -9.44 10.35 -9.10
N THR A 31 -10.12 11.30 -9.74
CA THR A 31 -11.29 11.98 -9.15
C THR A 31 -12.47 11.04 -8.90
N VAL A 32 -12.49 9.86 -9.53
CA VAL A 32 -13.53 8.83 -9.30
C VAL A 32 -13.55 8.31 -7.85
N THR A 33 -12.43 8.42 -7.13
CA THR A 33 -12.35 7.96 -5.73
C THR A 33 -12.22 9.10 -4.73
N SER A 34 -12.01 10.33 -5.18
CA SER A 34 -11.97 11.52 -4.31
C SER A 34 -12.12 12.77 -5.16
N SER A 35 -13.12 13.59 -4.85
CA SER A 35 -13.38 14.88 -5.50
C SER A 35 -12.41 16.00 -5.08
N SER A 36 -11.35 15.69 -4.33
CA SER A 36 -10.37 16.66 -3.86
C SER A 36 -9.66 17.33 -5.04
N LYS A 37 -9.72 18.68 -5.09
CA LYS A 37 -8.96 19.49 -6.07
C LYS A 37 -7.44 19.35 -5.93
N HIS A 38 -6.97 18.79 -4.82
CA HIS A 38 -5.55 18.57 -4.54
C HIS A 38 -5.08 17.17 -4.91
N LYS A 39 -5.92 16.36 -5.58
CA LYS A 39 -5.59 15.04 -6.09
C LYS A 39 -5.46 15.07 -7.61
N ILE A 40 -4.26 14.84 -8.09
CA ILE A 40 -3.92 14.77 -9.51
C ILE A 40 -3.21 13.44 -9.77
N ASN A 41 -3.96 12.46 -10.23
CA ASN A 41 -3.46 11.13 -10.60
C ASN A 41 -4.41 10.46 -11.60
N GLN A 42 -3.97 9.33 -12.15
CA GLN A 42 -4.81 8.38 -12.86
C GLN A 42 -4.92 7.10 -12.04
N GLN A 43 -6.00 6.36 -12.23
CA GLN A 43 -6.23 5.08 -11.58
C GLN A 43 -6.65 4.05 -12.61
N ALA A 44 -6.18 2.82 -12.47
CA ALA A 44 -6.60 1.72 -13.32
C ALA A 44 -8.08 1.40 -13.09
N ILE A 45 -8.80 1.06 -14.15
CA ILE A 45 -10.19 0.62 -14.10
C ILE A 45 -10.23 -0.80 -13.56
N THR A 46 -11.04 -1.03 -12.51
CA THR A 46 -11.06 -2.26 -11.70
C THR A 46 -11.64 -3.51 -12.39
N ASN A 47 -12.42 -3.35 -13.46
CA ASN A 47 -12.98 -4.47 -14.23
C ASN A 47 -12.13 -4.85 -15.47
N ASN A 48 -10.92 -4.27 -15.58
CA ASN A 48 -9.99 -4.57 -16.64
C ASN A 48 -9.23 -5.87 -16.34
N PRO A 49 -9.04 -6.81 -17.30
CA PRO A 49 -8.34 -8.07 -17.06
C PRO A 49 -6.91 -7.89 -16.51
N ALA A 50 -6.13 -6.95 -17.04
CA ALA A 50 -4.78 -6.69 -16.56
C ALA A 50 -4.76 -6.17 -15.11
N TYR A 51 -5.75 -5.37 -14.72
CA TYR A 51 -5.93 -4.97 -13.33
C TYR A 51 -6.21 -6.18 -12.43
N LEU A 52 -7.11 -7.07 -12.83
CA LEU A 52 -7.50 -8.24 -12.02
C LEU A 52 -6.32 -9.19 -11.79
N GLU A 53 -5.43 -9.37 -12.77
CA GLU A 53 -4.21 -10.16 -12.62
C GLU A 53 -3.23 -9.53 -11.62
N ILE A 54 -3.05 -8.20 -11.68
CA ILE A 54 -2.18 -7.48 -10.75
C ILE A 54 -2.79 -7.47 -9.35
N ASP A 55 -4.07 -7.20 -9.22
CA ASP A 55 -4.79 -7.19 -7.94
C ASP A 55 -4.70 -8.55 -7.25
N LYS A 56 -4.99 -9.63 -7.98
CA LYS A 56 -4.87 -10.99 -7.47
C LYS A 56 -3.46 -11.29 -6.97
N LEU A 57 -2.43 -10.95 -7.76
CA LEU A 57 -1.04 -11.17 -7.37
C LEU A 57 -0.69 -10.43 -6.07
N LEU A 58 -1.08 -9.15 -5.94
CA LEU A 58 -0.83 -8.36 -4.74
C LEU A 58 -1.52 -8.95 -3.51
N VAL A 59 -2.80 -9.32 -3.66
CA VAL A 59 -3.58 -9.93 -2.58
C VAL A 59 -2.96 -11.25 -2.13
N ASP A 60 -2.61 -12.14 -3.07
CA ASP A 60 -1.95 -13.41 -2.78
C ASP A 60 -0.65 -13.18 -1.99
N LYS A 61 0.17 -12.19 -2.39
CA LYS A 61 1.44 -11.87 -1.72
C LYS A 61 1.25 -11.31 -0.30
N PHE A 62 0.21 -10.54 -0.06
CA PHE A 62 -0.11 -10.09 1.30
C PHE A 62 -0.55 -11.26 2.19
N PHE A 63 -1.31 -12.22 1.65
CA PHE A 63 -1.69 -13.42 2.39
C PHE A 63 -0.51 -14.37 2.67
N GLU A 64 0.54 -14.34 1.86
CA GLU A 64 1.78 -15.10 2.07
C GLU A 64 2.73 -14.44 3.09
N ASP A 65 2.55 -13.15 3.44
CA ASP A 65 3.43 -12.40 4.35
C ASP A 65 3.00 -12.57 5.81
N SER A 66 3.62 -13.53 6.51
CA SER A 66 3.35 -13.80 7.93
C SER A 66 3.65 -12.60 8.83
N GLU A 67 4.68 -11.79 8.53
CA GLU A 67 5.00 -10.60 9.31
C GLU A 67 3.93 -9.52 9.16
N LEU A 68 3.40 -9.33 7.95
CA LEU A 68 2.26 -8.44 7.73
C LEU A 68 1.03 -8.96 8.51
N TYR A 69 0.81 -10.28 8.52
CA TYR A 69 -0.27 -10.89 9.28
C TYR A 69 -0.15 -10.59 10.78
N TYR A 70 1.00 -10.85 11.41
CA TYR A 70 1.18 -10.61 12.85
C TYR A 70 0.98 -9.14 13.24
N VAL A 71 1.34 -8.21 12.35
CA VAL A 71 1.20 -6.78 12.60
C VAL A 71 -0.23 -6.30 12.45
N THR A 72 -0.96 -6.83 11.47
CA THR A 72 -2.28 -6.33 11.11
C THR A 72 -3.42 -7.24 11.55
N LEU A 73 -3.15 -8.54 11.80
CA LEU A 73 -4.15 -9.60 12.00
C LEU A 73 -5.29 -9.47 11.01
N PHE A 74 -4.94 -9.33 9.72
CA PHE A 74 -5.90 -9.03 8.67
C PHE A 74 -6.88 -10.19 8.47
N LYS A 75 -8.12 -9.84 8.17
CA LYS A 75 -9.15 -10.77 7.72
C LYS A 75 -9.56 -10.54 6.27
N GLU A 76 -9.36 -9.33 5.76
CA GLU A 76 -9.69 -8.99 4.38
C GLU A 76 -8.93 -7.75 3.89
N ILE A 77 -8.81 -7.62 2.57
CA ILE A 77 -8.40 -6.42 1.86
C ILE A 77 -9.65 -5.84 1.22
N THR A 78 -10.07 -4.64 1.68
CA THR A 78 -11.36 -4.07 1.31
C THR A 78 -11.35 -3.43 -0.07
N ARG A 79 -10.21 -2.91 -0.54
CA ARG A 79 -10.08 -2.21 -1.82
C ARG A 79 -8.64 -2.10 -2.28
N THR A 80 -8.43 -2.21 -3.61
CA THR A 80 -7.14 -1.96 -4.27
C THR A 80 -7.28 -0.81 -5.27
N ILE A 81 -6.32 0.10 -5.28
CA ILE A 81 -6.18 1.14 -6.29
C ILE A 81 -4.77 1.05 -6.91
N ILE A 82 -4.68 0.76 -8.21
CA ILE A 82 -3.43 0.94 -8.94
C ILE A 82 -3.40 2.38 -9.44
N SER A 83 -2.46 3.18 -8.94
CA SER A 83 -2.38 4.62 -9.15
C SER A 83 -1.12 4.99 -9.93
N LYS A 84 -1.31 5.82 -10.94
CA LYS A 84 -0.26 6.43 -11.75
C LYS A 84 -0.24 7.94 -11.56
N MET A 85 0.95 8.50 -11.33
CA MET A 85 1.19 9.93 -11.28
C MET A 85 2.32 10.29 -12.24
N ASP A 86 2.00 11.01 -13.30
CA ASP A 86 2.96 11.63 -14.20
C ASP A 86 3.41 12.99 -13.64
N VAL A 87 4.28 13.72 -14.36
CA VAL A 87 4.76 15.04 -13.94
C VAL A 87 3.59 15.98 -13.61
N GLY A 88 3.66 16.62 -12.45
CA GLY A 88 2.59 17.45 -11.88
C GLY A 88 1.59 16.66 -11.02
N GLY A 89 1.61 15.31 -11.05
CA GLY A 89 0.80 14.45 -10.21
C GLY A 89 1.13 14.65 -8.73
N LYS A 90 0.10 14.68 -7.89
CA LYS A 90 0.23 14.88 -6.43
C LYS A 90 -1.04 14.48 -5.71
N TYR A 91 -0.96 14.35 -4.40
CA TYR A 91 -2.15 14.30 -3.54
C TYR A 91 -1.88 15.10 -2.27
N GLY A 92 -2.70 16.14 -2.03
CA GLY A 92 -2.59 16.98 -0.85
C GLY A 92 -2.84 16.21 0.44
N ILE A 93 -2.52 16.84 1.58
CA ILE A 93 -2.68 16.20 2.89
C ILE A 93 -4.14 15.81 3.14
N HIS A 94 -4.35 14.57 3.56
CA HIS A 94 -5.66 13.99 3.87
C HIS A 94 -5.48 12.81 4.82
N THR A 95 -6.58 12.28 5.31
CA THR A 95 -6.70 10.96 5.94
C THR A 95 -7.60 10.10 5.07
N ASP A 96 -7.36 8.81 5.03
CA ASP A 96 -8.28 7.87 4.41
C ASP A 96 -9.54 7.70 5.28
N ALA A 97 -10.65 7.35 4.65
CA ALA A 97 -11.90 7.12 5.35
C ALA A 97 -11.82 5.82 6.19
N PRO A 98 -12.27 5.83 7.45
CA PRO A 98 -12.15 4.68 8.35
C PRO A 98 -12.89 3.42 7.86
N GLU A 99 -13.89 3.60 6.99
CA GLU A 99 -14.64 2.51 6.37
C GLU A 99 -13.82 1.69 5.37
N LEU A 100 -12.66 2.21 4.92
CA LEU A 100 -11.79 1.51 3.99
C LEU A 100 -11.00 0.38 4.67
N GLY A 101 -10.72 0.50 5.97
CA GLY A 101 -9.98 -0.49 6.74
C GLY A 101 -9.20 0.13 7.91
N HIS A 102 -8.51 -0.70 8.66
CA HIS A 102 -7.70 -0.27 9.81
C HIS A 102 -6.30 0.19 9.40
N TYR A 103 -5.76 -0.39 8.32
CA TYR A 103 -4.45 -0.04 7.77
C TYR A 103 -4.57 0.33 6.30
N SER A 104 -3.79 1.33 5.91
CA SER A 104 -3.51 1.69 4.52
C SER A 104 -2.13 1.17 4.15
N THR A 105 -2.02 0.55 2.98
CA THR A 105 -0.76 0.04 2.45
C THR A 105 -0.48 0.66 1.10
N THR A 106 0.73 1.19 0.90
CA THR A 106 1.21 1.64 -0.41
C THR A 106 2.37 0.76 -0.85
N THR A 107 2.18 -0.02 -1.92
CA THR A 107 3.20 -0.82 -2.57
C THR A 107 3.77 -0.06 -3.75
N PHE A 108 5.09 0.16 -3.76
CA PHE A 108 5.79 0.84 -4.85
C PHE A 108 5.99 -0.12 -6.03
N LEU A 109 5.55 0.28 -7.23
CA LEU A 109 5.67 -0.49 -8.47
C LEU A 109 6.69 0.12 -9.43
N SER A 110 7.00 1.43 -9.29
CA SER A 110 8.13 2.10 -9.95
C SER A 110 9.34 2.10 -9.03
N ASP A 111 10.53 1.91 -9.61
CA ASP A 111 11.79 2.10 -8.89
C ASP A 111 12.04 3.59 -8.62
N PRO A 112 12.72 3.97 -7.51
CA PRO A 112 13.06 5.36 -7.21
C PRO A 112 13.82 6.11 -8.32
N SER A 113 14.54 5.40 -9.18
CA SER A 113 15.25 5.96 -10.34
C SER A 113 14.34 6.32 -11.53
N GLU A 114 13.11 5.79 -11.56
CA GLU A 114 12.17 6.00 -12.66
C GLU A 114 11.37 7.31 -12.55
N TYR A 115 11.45 8.02 -11.41
CA TYR A 115 10.74 9.30 -11.21
C TYR A 115 11.46 10.21 -10.21
N GLU A 116 11.15 11.49 -10.21
CA GLU A 116 11.62 12.50 -9.25
C GLU A 116 10.46 13.08 -8.46
N GLY A 117 10.69 13.39 -7.17
CA GLY A 117 9.61 13.78 -6.25
C GLY A 117 8.71 12.59 -5.93
N GLY A 118 7.42 12.84 -5.72
CA GLY A 118 6.41 11.80 -5.54
C GLY A 118 6.54 10.98 -4.25
N GLU A 119 7.25 11.49 -3.23
CA GLU A 119 7.38 10.82 -1.94
C GLU A 119 6.01 10.66 -1.26
N LEU A 120 5.74 9.50 -0.68
CA LEU A 120 4.68 9.32 0.29
C LEU A 120 5.13 9.97 1.60
N CYS A 121 4.38 10.95 2.09
CA CYS A 121 4.69 11.67 3.32
C CYS A 121 3.63 11.33 4.37
N LEU A 122 4.04 10.73 5.50
CA LEU A 122 3.18 10.42 6.64
C LEU A 122 3.48 11.42 7.76
N LYS A 123 2.43 12.05 8.31
CA LYS A 123 2.56 12.94 9.46
C LYS A 123 2.32 12.14 10.74
N VAL A 124 3.40 11.83 11.45
CA VAL A 124 3.37 11.10 12.72
C VAL A 124 3.85 12.02 13.81
N ASP A 125 3.00 12.27 14.79
CA ASP A 125 3.23 13.26 15.86
C ASP A 125 3.58 14.64 15.27
N SER A 126 4.78 15.16 15.57
CA SER A 126 5.28 16.43 15.05
C SER A 126 6.20 16.28 13.83
N GLU A 127 6.44 15.07 13.35
CA GLU A 127 7.38 14.77 12.27
C GLU A 127 6.67 14.40 10.97
N VAL A 128 7.37 14.59 9.85
CA VAL A 128 6.96 14.11 8.54
C VAL A 128 7.95 13.07 8.06
N LYS A 129 7.52 11.81 8.02
CA LYS A 129 8.30 10.70 7.46
C LYS A 129 8.03 10.59 5.97
N LYS A 130 9.09 10.51 5.17
CA LYS A 130 9.01 10.42 3.71
C LYS A 130 9.48 9.06 3.23
N PHE A 131 8.69 8.48 2.33
CA PHE A 131 8.97 7.17 1.76
C PHE A 131 9.01 7.25 0.23
N LYS A 132 10.10 6.76 -0.33
CA LYS A 132 10.33 6.53 -1.75
C LYS A 132 11.18 5.28 -1.86
N LEU A 133 10.51 4.12 -1.84
CA LEU A 133 11.14 2.81 -1.68
C LEU A 133 11.38 2.16 -3.04
N PRO A 134 12.30 1.18 -3.12
CA PRO A 134 12.46 0.35 -4.31
C PRO A 134 11.14 -0.32 -4.71
N ALA A 135 10.99 -0.60 -6.02
CA ALA A 135 9.84 -1.37 -6.49
C ALA A 135 9.75 -2.71 -5.74
N GLY A 136 8.53 -3.14 -5.44
CA GLY A 136 8.26 -4.35 -4.66
C GLY A 136 8.14 -4.13 -3.16
N HIS A 137 8.59 -2.98 -2.64
CA HIS A 137 8.45 -2.64 -1.22
C HIS A 137 7.10 -1.98 -0.93
N SER A 138 6.58 -2.18 0.26
CA SER A 138 5.37 -1.55 0.77
C SER A 138 5.61 -0.78 2.06
N VAL A 139 4.77 0.23 2.27
CA VAL A 139 4.62 0.93 3.55
C VAL A 139 3.19 0.71 4.02
N THR A 140 3.03 0.07 5.18
CA THR A 140 1.74 -0.16 5.84
C THR A 140 1.66 0.71 7.10
N TYR A 141 0.55 1.42 7.28
CA TYR A 141 0.34 2.38 8.37
C TYR A 141 -1.14 2.48 8.72
N LEU A 142 -1.45 2.97 9.92
CA LEU A 142 -2.84 3.17 10.35
C LEU A 142 -3.58 4.13 9.41
N THR A 143 -4.77 3.74 8.96
CA THR A 143 -5.59 4.48 7.98
C THR A 143 -5.86 5.93 8.40
N GLY A 144 -5.97 6.21 9.70
CA GLY A 144 -6.18 7.55 10.24
C GLY A 144 -4.94 8.47 10.23
N ILE A 145 -3.75 7.99 9.86
CA ILE A 145 -2.55 8.84 9.81
C ILE A 145 -2.68 9.85 8.66
N PRO A 146 -2.58 11.18 8.94
CA PRO A 146 -2.57 12.19 7.90
C PRO A 146 -1.39 12.00 6.97
N HIS A 147 -1.65 11.98 5.65
CA HIS A 147 -0.61 11.73 4.66
C HIS A 147 -0.84 12.51 3.37
N CYS A 148 0.21 12.58 2.55
CA CYS A 148 0.16 13.19 1.24
C CYS A 148 1.15 12.52 0.28
N VAL A 149 1.01 12.82 -1.01
CA VAL A 149 2.02 12.50 -2.02
C VAL A 149 2.57 13.81 -2.57
N ALA A 150 3.90 14.00 -2.40
CA ALA A 150 4.60 15.15 -2.94
C ALA A 150 4.46 15.22 -4.47
N PRO A 151 4.56 16.42 -5.09
CA PRO A 151 4.51 16.52 -6.55
C PRO A 151 5.57 15.66 -7.22
N VAL A 152 5.17 14.94 -8.28
CA VAL A 152 6.09 14.29 -9.21
C VAL A 152 6.65 15.38 -10.11
N VAL A 153 7.97 15.53 -10.19
CA VAL A 153 8.64 16.56 -10.99
C VAL A 153 9.35 15.99 -12.23
N GLY A 154 9.55 14.67 -12.26
CA GLY A 154 10.12 13.94 -13.40
C GLY A 154 9.64 12.50 -13.43
N GLY A 155 9.54 11.90 -14.61
CA GLY A 155 9.15 10.50 -14.78
C GLY A 155 7.70 10.18 -14.42
N THR A 156 7.46 8.90 -14.07
CA THR A 156 6.12 8.38 -13.73
C THR A 156 6.18 7.52 -12.46
N ARG A 157 5.42 7.93 -11.46
CA ARG A 157 5.26 7.16 -10.22
C ARG A 157 4.08 6.20 -10.34
N LEU A 158 4.32 4.92 -10.13
CA LEU A 158 3.32 3.86 -10.10
C LEU A 158 3.30 3.18 -8.75
N VAL A 159 2.12 3.03 -8.17
CA VAL A 159 1.91 2.32 -6.89
C VAL A 159 0.58 1.56 -6.89
N ALA A 160 0.49 0.56 -6.03
CA ALA A 160 -0.77 -0.02 -5.59
C ALA A 160 -1.09 0.45 -4.17
N ILE A 161 -2.35 0.80 -3.91
CA ILE A 161 -2.85 1.17 -2.59
C ILE A 161 -3.92 0.16 -2.20
N ASN A 162 -3.74 -0.44 -1.02
CA ASN A 162 -4.66 -1.41 -0.44
C ASN A 162 -5.08 -0.94 0.96
N TRP A 163 -6.29 -1.29 1.35
CA TRP A 163 -6.74 -1.13 2.73
C TRP A 163 -7.00 -2.50 3.35
N ILE A 164 -6.55 -2.65 4.58
CA ILE A 164 -6.57 -3.90 5.32
C ILE A 164 -7.52 -3.76 6.50
N THR A 165 -8.50 -4.66 6.59
CA THR A 165 -9.38 -4.78 7.74
C THR A 165 -8.82 -5.85 8.68
N SER A 166 -8.49 -5.46 9.91
CA SER A 166 -8.05 -6.37 10.97
C SER A 166 -9.23 -7.14 11.59
N ALA A 167 -8.93 -8.30 12.16
CA ALA A 167 -9.89 -9.07 12.98
C ALA A 167 -10.25 -8.33 14.28
N TYR A 168 -9.36 -7.47 14.78
CA TYR A 168 -9.56 -6.70 16.01
C TYR A 168 -9.69 -5.21 15.67
N SER A 169 -10.67 -4.53 16.26
CA SER A 169 -10.88 -3.09 16.06
C SER A 169 -9.93 -2.22 16.89
N ASP A 170 -9.62 -2.65 18.11
CA ASP A 170 -8.68 -1.94 18.99
C ASP A 170 -7.22 -2.22 18.63
N ILE A 171 -6.37 -1.19 18.68
CA ILE A 171 -4.97 -1.32 18.29
C ILE A 171 -4.15 -2.12 19.31
N LEU A 172 -4.43 -1.96 20.60
CA LEU A 172 -3.71 -2.69 21.65
C LEU A 172 -4.06 -4.17 21.62
N ASP A 173 -5.34 -4.49 21.36
CA ASP A 173 -5.78 -5.87 21.17
C ASP A 173 -5.08 -6.50 19.95
N ARG A 174 -4.87 -5.76 18.87
CA ARG A 174 -4.13 -6.23 17.68
C ARG A 174 -2.67 -6.50 17.99
N GLU A 175 -1.99 -5.55 18.65
CA GLU A 175 -0.57 -5.71 19.01
C GLU A 175 -0.39 -6.93 19.92
N PHE A 176 -1.21 -7.05 20.96
CA PHE A 176 -1.14 -8.18 21.90
C PHE A 176 -1.44 -9.52 21.22
N ALA A 177 -2.51 -9.60 20.42
CA ALA A 177 -2.88 -10.85 19.74
C ALA A 177 -1.84 -11.23 18.68
N GLY A 178 -1.28 -10.25 17.95
CA GLY A 178 -0.21 -10.48 16.95
C GLY A 178 1.08 -11.02 17.58
N ASP A 179 1.45 -10.52 18.76
CA ASP A 179 2.61 -11.03 19.50
C ASP A 179 2.37 -12.48 19.96
N ILE A 180 1.16 -12.81 20.41
CA ILE A 180 0.79 -14.19 20.81
C ILE A 180 0.85 -15.12 19.59
N GLU A 181 0.28 -14.76 18.45
CA GLU A 181 0.30 -15.57 17.24
C GLU A 181 1.74 -15.82 16.77
N ARG A 182 2.57 -14.78 16.75
CA ARG A 182 3.99 -14.91 16.39
C ARG A 182 4.73 -15.87 17.34
N ILE A 183 4.56 -15.74 18.65
CA ILE A 183 5.19 -16.62 19.64
C ILE A 183 4.71 -18.06 19.44
N TYR A 184 3.42 -18.26 19.22
CA TYR A 184 2.84 -19.58 19.00
C TYR A 184 3.44 -20.27 17.77
N ASP A 185 3.57 -19.56 16.66
CA ASP A 185 4.13 -20.13 15.42
C ASP A 185 5.62 -20.48 15.58
N ILE A 186 6.43 -19.60 16.20
CA ILE A 186 7.85 -19.87 16.47
C ILE A 186 8.00 -21.13 17.34
N THR A 187 7.20 -21.27 18.40
CA THR A 187 7.28 -22.42 19.31
C THR A 187 6.84 -23.75 18.69
N ARG A 188 6.00 -23.68 17.64
CA ARG A 188 5.61 -24.89 16.88
C ARG A 188 6.70 -25.36 15.95
N GLU A 189 7.38 -24.45 15.28
CA GLU A 189 8.47 -24.77 14.36
C GLU A 189 9.68 -25.41 15.07
N ASP A 190 9.96 -24.96 16.32
CA ASP A 190 11.04 -25.53 17.14
C ASP A 190 10.74 -26.96 17.65
N ASN A 191 9.52 -27.44 17.55
CA ASN A 191 9.09 -28.78 18.01
C ASN A 191 8.85 -29.77 16.84
N THR A 192 9.19 -29.44 15.60
CA THR A 192 9.08 -30.29 14.40
C THR A 192 10.45 -30.59 13.82
#